data_33c774e4609fdccbc0ed60fec2d93d93
#
_entry.id   33c774e4609fdccbc0ed60fec2d93d93
#
_cell.length_a   1.000
_cell.length_b   1.000
_cell.length_c   1.000
_cell.angle_alpha   90.00
_cell.angle_beta   90.00
_cell.angle_gamma   90.00
#
_symmetry.space_group_name_H-M   'P 1'
#
loop_
_entity.id
_entity.type
_entity.pdbx_description
1 polymer ?
#
loop_
_entity_poly.entity_id
_entity_poly.type
_entity_poly.pdbx_seq_one_letter_code
_entity_poly.pdbx_strand_id
1 'polypeptide(L)'
;MGEWFLYAAPWSIIMSVVLYFVMITIIKPEEKEIEGGTELVKKQLKELGPISAREWRLITISVLLLLFWSTEKLLHPIDSSSITIIALAIMLTPKIGVFTWEDVEKKIPWGTVIVFGIGISLGTVLLETTAAQWLSDKTFGLMGLNHMPLIAIIALISLFNILIHLGFASATSLSSALIPVFIALTQTLDLGDQSIGFVLIQQFVISFGFLLPVSSPQNMLAYGTETFTVKDFIKTGVPITVIGYILIVIMSMTYWKWIGIL
;
A
#
# COMPACT_ATOMS: atom_id res chain seq x y z
N MET A 1 2.43 -0.30 -14.49
CA MET A 1 2.11 -1.41 -13.54
C MET A 1 3.24 -2.43 -13.41
N GLY A 2 3.79 -2.98 -14.51
CA GLY A 2 4.86 -3.98 -14.44
C GLY A 2 6.11 -3.50 -13.71
N GLU A 3 6.57 -2.29 -13.97
CA GLU A 3 7.70 -1.69 -13.26
C GLU A 3 7.45 -1.54 -11.75
N TRP A 4 6.26 -1.06 -11.37
CA TRP A 4 5.89 -0.96 -9.95
C TRP A 4 5.92 -2.33 -9.27
N PHE A 5 5.45 -3.38 -9.95
CA PHE A 5 5.50 -4.74 -9.43
C PHE A 5 6.95 -5.19 -9.21
N LEU A 6 7.84 -4.94 -10.17
CA LEU A 6 9.26 -5.25 -10.00
C LEU A 6 9.87 -4.51 -8.80
N TYR A 7 9.51 -3.25 -8.60
CA TYR A 7 10.06 -2.45 -7.49
C TYR A 7 9.55 -2.88 -6.12
N ALA A 8 8.26 -3.27 -6.02
CA ALA A 8 7.57 -3.54 -4.77
C ALA A 8 7.54 -5.02 -4.37
N ALA A 9 7.42 -5.96 -5.34
CA ALA A 9 7.17 -7.36 -5.04
C ALA A 9 8.27 -8.04 -4.21
N PRO A 10 9.58 -7.86 -4.48
CA PRO A 10 10.60 -8.48 -3.66
C PRO A 10 10.53 -8.03 -2.21
N TRP A 11 10.33 -6.72 -1.96
CA TRP A 11 10.17 -6.20 -0.62
C TRP A 11 8.92 -6.77 0.08
N SER A 12 7.80 -6.81 -0.62
CA SER A 12 6.53 -7.33 -0.08
C SER A 12 6.63 -8.81 0.27
N ILE A 13 7.29 -9.62 -0.57
CA ILE A 13 7.51 -11.05 -0.32
C ILE A 13 8.38 -11.25 0.93
N ILE A 14 9.51 -10.53 1.02
CA ILE A 14 10.40 -10.63 2.17
C ILE A 14 9.66 -10.21 3.45
N MET A 15 8.91 -9.10 3.42
CA MET A 15 8.12 -8.65 4.57
C MET A 15 7.02 -9.64 4.95
N SER A 16 6.39 -10.32 4.00
CA SER A 16 5.42 -11.38 4.30
C SER A 16 6.05 -12.57 5.01
N VAL A 17 7.25 -12.97 4.59
CA VAL A 17 8.03 -14.02 5.25
C VAL A 17 8.45 -13.58 6.66
N VAL A 18 8.94 -12.35 6.81
CA VAL A 18 9.29 -11.76 8.12
C VAL A 18 8.07 -11.75 9.03
N LEU A 19 6.92 -11.28 8.53
CA LEU A 19 5.66 -11.27 9.29
C LEU A 19 5.32 -12.66 9.81
N TYR A 20 5.37 -13.67 8.94
CA TYR A 20 5.10 -15.05 9.33
C TYR A 20 6.00 -15.51 10.49
N PHE A 21 7.33 -15.33 10.38
CA PHE A 21 8.25 -15.73 11.42
C PHE A 21 8.09 -14.92 12.71
N VAL A 22 7.84 -13.62 12.64
CA VAL A 22 7.56 -12.78 13.81
C VAL A 22 6.30 -13.26 14.52
N MET A 23 5.23 -13.54 13.78
CA MET A 23 3.96 -13.98 14.36
C MET A 23 4.12 -15.33 15.09
N ILE A 24 4.67 -16.36 14.46
CA ILE A 24 4.83 -17.69 15.09
C ILE A 24 5.80 -17.70 16.27
N THR A 25 6.74 -16.73 16.31
CA THR A 25 7.74 -16.64 17.38
C THR A 25 7.19 -15.89 18.60
N ILE A 26 6.44 -14.82 18.37
CA ILE A 26 5.94 -13.93 19.42
C ILE A 26 4.59 -14.39 19.95
N ILE A 27 3.68 -14.78 19.04
CA ILE A 27 2.36 -15.30 19.38
C ILE A 27 2.37 -16.79 19.07
N LYS A 28 2.75 -17.57 20.08
CA LYS A 28 2.69 -19.03 19.92
C LYS A 28 1.23 -19.45 19.83
N PRO A 29 0.84 -20.24 18.80
CA PRO A 29 -0.51 -20.79 18.74
C PRO A 29 -0.73 -21.68 19.97
N GLU A 30 -1.87 -21.52 20.61
CA GLU A 30 -2.28 -22.32 21.77
C GLU A 30 -2.48 -23.79 21.35
N GLU A 31 -3.05 -23.97 20.16
CA GLU A 31 -3.24 -25.29 19.53
C GLU A 31 -2.61 -25.33 18.14
N LYS A 32 -1.99 -26.42 17.80
CA LYS A 32 -1.35 -26.62 16.47
C LYS A 32 -2.36 -26.98 15.40
N GLU A 33 -3.45 -27.59 15.77
CA GLU A 33 -4.54 -28.02 14.90
C GLU A 33 -5.89 -27.60 15.48
N ILE A 34 -6.74 -27.03 14.67
CA ILE A 34 -8.12 -26.73 15.05
C ILE A 34 -8.93 -28.00 14.80
N GLU A 35 -9.41 -28.64 15.89
CA GLU A 35 -10.28 -29.81 15.77
C GLU A 35 -11.49 -29.53 14.89
N GLY A 36 -11.71 -30.39 13.88
CA GLY A 36 -12.81 -30.20 12.92
C GLY A 36 -12.61 -29.06 11.90
N GLY A 37 -11.51 -28.30 11.94
CA GLY A 37 -11.27 -27.15 11.04
C GLY A 37 -11.29 -27.56 9.56
N THR A 38 -10.62 -28.66 9.24
CA THR A 38 -10.61 -29.18 7.86
C THR A 38 -12.01 -29.63 7.38
N GLU A 39 -12.79 -30.22 8.26
CA GLU A 39 -14.16 -30.68 7.95
C GLU A 39 -15.10 -29.49 7.76
N LEU A 40 -14.97 -28.47 8.62
CA LEU A 40 -15.73 -27.23 8.49
C LEU A 40 -15.46 -26.53 7.15
N VAL A 41 -14.18 -26.38 6.77
CA VAL A 41 -13.80 -25.79 5.48
C VAL A 41 -14.32 -26.62 4.30
N LYS A 42 -14.22 -27.95 4.36
CA LYS A 42 -14.77 -28.83 3.32
C LYS A 42 -16.29 -28.72 3.22
N LYS A 43 -16.99 -28.59 4.36
CA LYS A 43 -18.43 -28.37 4.40
C LYS A 43 -18.81 -27.04 3.77
N GLN A 44 -18.15 -25.97 4.15
CA GLN A 44 -18.36 -24.64 3.56
C GLN A 44 -18.06 -24.63 2.05
N LEU A 45 -16.98 -25.27 1.61
CA LEU A 45 -16.65 -25.40 0.19
C LEU A 45 -17.73 -26.17 -0.58
N LYS A 46 -18.29 -27.22 0.02
CA LYS A 46 -19.39 -27.99 -0.58
C LYS A 46 -20.69 -27.19 -0.65
N GLU A 47 -20.96 -26.34 0.36
CA GLU A 47 -22.11 -25.44 0.39
C GLU A 47 -22.03 -24.34 -0.66
N LEU A 48 -20.82 -23.85 -0.99
CA LEU A 48 -20.60 -22.89 -2.07
C LEU A 48 -20.96 -23.46 -3.46
N GLY A 49 -20.82 -24.77 -3.64
CA GLY A 49 -21.10 -25.43 -4.93
C GLY A 49 -20.08 -25.13 -6.04
N PRO A 50 -20.41 -25.47 -7.29
CA PRO A 50 -19.55 -25.21 -8.44
C PRO A 50 -19.54 -23.71 -8.80
N ILE A 51 -18.44 -23.26 -9.39
CA ILE A 51 -18.28 -21.88 -9.89
C ILE A 51 -19.43 -21.54 -10.84
N SER A 52 -20.16 -20.50 -10.53
CA SER A 52 -21.29 -20.02 -11.33
C SER A 52 -20.81 -19.29 -12.59
N ALA A 53 -21.68 -19.17 -13.60
CA ALA A 53 -21.38 -18.40 -14.80
C ALA A 53 -21.10 -16.90 -14.53
N ARG A 54 -21.62 -16.36 -13.41
CA ARG A 54 -21.38 -14.99 -12.94
C ARG A 54 -19.96 -14.86 -12.41
N GLU A 55 -19.50 -15.81 -11.62
CA GLU A 55 -18.13 -15.86 -11.10
C GLU A 55 -17.11 -16.08 -12.20
N TRP A 56 -17.39 -16.95 -13.18
CA TRP A 56 -16.52 -17.11 -14.36
C TRP A 56 -16.35 -15.80 -15.14
N ARG A 57 -17.43 -15.04 -15.33
CA ARG A 57 -17.34 -13.71 -15.96
C ARG A 57 -16.47 -12.76 -15.14
N LEU A 58 -16.64 -12.74 -13.81
CA LEU A 58 -15.81 -11.91 -12.94
C LEU A 58 -14.33 -12.29 -13.04
N ILE A 59 -14.00 -13.57 -12.97
CA ILE A 59 -12.63 -14.07 -13.12
C ILE A 59 -12.06 -13.63 -14.47
N THR A 60 -12.81 -13.84 -15.56
CA THR A 60 -12.37 -13.48 -16.92
C THR A 60 -12.08 -11.98 -17.02
N ILE A 61 -13.00 -11.12 -16.57
CA ILE A 61 -12.82 -9.67 -16.61
C ILE A 61 -11.61 -9.25 -15.75
N SER A 62 -11.45 -9.84 -14.56
CA SER A 62 -10.32 -9.53 -13.67
C SER A 62 -8.98 -9.97 -14.27
N VAL A 63 -8.90 -11.14 -14.87
CA VAL A 63 -7.68 -11.60 -15.54
C VAL A 63 -7.34 -10.71 -16.74
N LEU A 64 -8.34 -10.37 -17.57
CA LEU A 64 -8.13 -9.44 -18.69
C LEU A 64 -7.67 -8.06 -18.19
N LEU A 65 -8.29 -7.53 -17.13
CA LEU A 65 -7.89 -6.26 -16.51
C LEU A 65 -6.41 -6.28 -16.08
N LEU A 66 -5.98 -7.34 -15.39
CA LEU A 66 -4.58 -7.51 -14.98
C LEU A 66 -3.64 -7.62 -16.18
N LEU A 67 -4.02 -8.35 -17.22
CA LEU A 67 -3.24 -8.46 -18.45
C LEU A 67 -3.09 -7.09 -19.14
N PHE A 68 -4.19 -6.34 -19.30
CA PHE A 68 -4.13 -5.01 -19.89
C PHE A 68 -3.29 -4.04 -19.05
N TRP A 69 -3.44 -4.05 -17.73
CA TRP A 69 -2.58 -3.22 -16.86
C TRP A 69 -1.09 -3.57 -16.97
N SER A 70 -0.76 -4.86 -17.10
CA SER A 70 0.63 -5.31 -17.19
C SER A 70 1.26 -5.02 -18.55
N THR A 71 0.44 -4.87 -19.59
CA THR A 71 0.88 -4.65 -20.97
C THR A 71 0.74 -3.21 -21.45
N GLU A 72 0.32 -2.29 -20.57
CA GLU A 72 0.29 -0.86 -20.83
C GLU A 72 1.65 -0.37 -21.34
N LYS A 73 1.65 0.41 -22.43
CA LYS A 73 2.84 0.90 -23.15
C LYS A 73 3.68 -0.17 -23.87
N LEU A 74 3.46 -1.45 -23.61
CA LEU A 74 4.14 -2.54 -24.31
C LEU A 74 3.34 -3.03 -25.52
N LEU A 75 2.05 -3.28 -25.36
CA LEU A 75 1.17 -3.82 -26.40
C LEU A 75 0.07 -2.82 -26.82
N HIS A 76 -0.25 -1.83 -26.00
CA HIS A 76 -1.30 -0.84 -26.28
C HIS A 76 -1.03 0.50 -25.56
N PRO A 77 -1.54 1.62 -26.12
CA PRO A 77 -1.35 2.95 -25.54
C PRO A 77 -2.46 3.35 -24.54
N ILE A 78 -3.45 2.48 -24.27
CA ILE A 78 -4.58 2.80 -23.40
C ILE A 78 -4.09 2.82 -21.95
N ASP A 79 -4.38 3.90 -21.22
CA ASP A 79 -3.97 4.08 -19.83
C ASP A 79 -4.79 3.19 -18.86
N SER A 80 -4.18 2.87 -17.72
CA SER A 80 -4.76 1.97 -16.71
C SER A 80 -6.11 2.46 -16.17
N SER A 81 -6.35 3.77 -16.11
CA SER A 81 -7.61 4.34 -15.62
C SER A 81 -8.74 4.08 -16.61
N SER A 82 -8.49 4.31 -17.90
CA SER A 82 -9.45 4.02 -18.98
C SER A 82 -9.81 2.54 -19.02
N ILE A 83 -8.80 1.65 -18.91
CA ILE A 83 -9.02 0.20 -18.85
C ILE A 83 -9.89 -0.18 -17.66
N THR A 84 -9.64 0.42 -16.49
CA THR A 84 -10.41 0.17 -15.28
C THR A 84 -11.86 0.59 -15.43
N ILE A 85 -12.11 1.79 -16.01
CA ILE A 85 -13.46 2.29 -16.26
C ILE A 85 -14.21 1.38 -17.25
N ILE A 86 -13.55 0.93 -18.32
CA ILE A 86 -14.13 -0.03 -19.27
C ILE A 86 -14.49 -1.34 -18.57
N ALA A 87 -13.60 -1.89 -17.76
CA ALA A 87 -13.85 -3.12 -17.01
C ALA A 87 -15.06 -2.95 -16.06
N LEU A 88 -15.14 -1.85 -15.33
CA LEU A 88 -16.28 -1.52 -14.46
C LEU A 88 -17.58 -1.38 -15.27
N ALA A 89 -17.55 -0.71 -16.40
CA ALA A 89 -18.72 -0.59 -17.28
C ALA A 89 -19.22 -1.97 -17.76
N ILE A 90 -18.30 -2.86 -18.15
CA ILE A 90 -18.63 -4.24 -18.53
C ILE A 90 -19.23 -5.01 -17.34
N MET A 91 -18.64 -4.89 -16.14
CA MET A 91 -19.13 -5.55 -14.93
C MET A 91 -20.55 -5.13 -14.55
N LEU A 92 -20.94 -3.88 -14.87
CA LEU A 92 -22.25 -3.30 -14.54
C LEU A 92 -23.24 -3.39 -15.69
N THR A 93 -22.86 -3.88 -16.88
CA THR A 93 -23.74 -3.96 -18.03
C THR A 93 -24.89 -4.96 -17.76
N PRO A 94 -26.17 -4.60 -17.98
CA PRO A 94 -27.29 -5.49 -17.79
C PRO A 94 -27.16 -6.77 -18.61
N LYS A 95 -27.56 -7.91 -18.05
CA LYS A 95 -27.54 -9.28 -18.63
C LYS A 95 -26.14 -9.90 -18.81
N ILE A 96 -25.12 -9.11 -19.17
CA ILE A 96 -23.76 -9.60 -19.44
C ILE A 96 -22.88 -9.42 -18.19
N GLY A 97 -23.13 -8.38 -17.42
CA GLY A 97 -22.33 -7.98 -16.26
C GLY A 97 -22.39 -8.97 -15.11
N VAL A 98 -21.64 -8.62 -14.08
CA VAL A 98 -21.49 -9.40 -12.85
C VAL A 98 -22.36 -8.83 -11.73
N PHE A 99 -22.51 -7.52 -11.67
CA PHE A 99 -23.23 -6.79 -10.63
C PHE A 99 -24.27 -5.84 -11.23
N THR A 100 -25.31 -5.55 -10.45
CA THR A 100 -26.18 -4.40 -10.72
C THR A 100 -25.65 -3.17 -9.97
N TRP A 101 -26.01 -1.98 -10.40
CA TRP A 101 -25.65 -0.76 -9.68
C TRP A 101 -26.17 -0.79 -8.23
N GLU A 102 -27.38 -1.25 -8.03
CA GLU A 102 -28.00 -1.37 -6.71
C GLU A 102 -27.23 -2.29 -5.76
N ASP A 103 -26.58 -3.35 -6.30
CA ASP A 103 -25.76 -4.29 -5.53
C ASP A 103 -24.49 -3.64 -4.99
N VAL A 104 -23.93 -2.68 -5.74
CA VAL A 104 -22.58 -2.15 -5.45
C VAL A 104 -22.61 -0.75 -4.84
N GLU A 105 -23.58 0.11 -5.17
CA GLU A 105 -23.60 1.52 -4.74
C GLU A 105 -23.47 1.71 -3.22
N LYS A 106 -24.14 0.82 -2.45
CA LYS A 106 -24.09 0.83 -0.98
C LYS A 106 -22.81 0.23 -0.41
N LYS A 107 -22.08 -0.54 -1.21
CA LYS A 107 -20.83 -1.20 -0.80
C LYS A 107 -19.59 -0.40 -1.19
N ILE A 108 -19.74 0.62 -2.05
CA ILE A 108 -18.64 1.51 -2.41
C ILE A 108 -18.26 2.34 -1.18
N PRO A 109 -16.99 2.34 -0.77
CA PRO A 109 -16.51 3.17 0.33
C PRO A 109 -16.34 4.63 -0.14
N TRP A 110 -17.46 5.32 -0.36
CA TRP A 110 -17.50 6.69 -0.89
C TRP A 110 -16.61 7.66 -0.14
N GLY A 111 -16.51 7.50 1.19
CA GLY A 111 -15.59 8.30 2.00
C GLY A 111 -14.14 8.16 1.55
N THR A 112 -13.69 6.94 1.24
CA THR A 112 -12.35 6.68 0.72
C THR A 112 -12.15 7.30 -0.66
N VAL A 113 -13.12 7.17 -1.57
CA VAL A 113 -13.07 7.77 -2.91
C VAL A 113 -12.92 9.30 -2.82
N ILE A 114 -13.73 9.93 -1.95
CA ILE A 114 -13.68 11.39 -1.74
C ILE A 114 -12.34 11.82 -1.14
N VAL A 115 -11.85 11.11 -0.12
CA VAL A 115 -10.54 11.41 0.50
C VAL A 115 -9.41 11.33 -0.51
N PHE A 116 -9.41 10.31 -1.38
CA PHE A 116 -8.42 10.20 -2.46
C PHE A 116 -8.53 11.36 -3.45
N GLY A 117 -9.74 11.68 -3.92
CA GLY A 117 -9.96 12.78 -4.87
C GLY A 117 -9.50 14.13 -4.30
N ILE A 118 -9.89 14.44 -3.06
CA ILE A 118 -9.47 15.65 -2.36
C ILE A 118 -7.96 15.66 -2.14
N GLY A 119 -7.38 14.53 -1.69
CA GLY A 119 -5.94 14.41 -1.44
C GLY A 119 -5.11 14.65 -2.70
N ILE A 120 -5.51 14.08 -3.83
CA ILE A 120 -4.84 14.33 -5.13
C ILE A 120 -4.97 15.82 -5.53
N SER A 121 -6.17 16.40 -5.41
CA SER A 121 -6.40 17.80 -5.73
C SER A 121 -5.58 18.75 -4.85
N LEU A 122 -5.54 18.51 -3.53
CA LEU A 122 -4.71 19.29 -2.61
C LEU A 122 -3.23 19.12 -2.92
N GLY A 123 -2.79 17.88 -3.21
CA GLY A 123 -1.40 17.60 -3.61
C GLY A 123 -1.00 18.38 -4.85
N THR A 124 -1.84 18.42 -5.87
CA THR A 124 -1.61 19.21 -7.09
C THR A 124 -1.50 20.71 -6.76
N VAL A 125 -2.45 21.25 -6.00
CA VAL A 125 -2.42 22.66 -5.58
C VAL A 125 -1.16 22.99 -4.76
N LEU A 126 -0.76 22.12 -3.84
CA LEU A 126 0.46 22.30 -3.06
C LEU A 126 1.72 22.39 -3.95
N LEU A 127 1.79 21.57 -5.01
CA LEU A 127 2.92 21.60 -5.96
C LEU A 127 2.86 22.85 -6.86
N GLU A 128 1.70 23.18 -7.42
CA GLU A 128 1.53 24.33 -8.32
C GLU A 128 1.75 25.67 -7.62
N THR A 129 1.35 25.79 -6.36
CA THR A 129 1.51 27.00 -5.56
C THR A 129 2.85 27.14 -4.87
N THR A 130 3.78 26.19 -5.06
CA THR A 130 5.05 26.09 -4.32
C THR A 130 4.90 25.94 -2.81
N ALA A 131 3.68 25.72 -2.31
CA ALA A 131 3.42 25.51 -0.88
C ALA A 131 4.05 24.21 -0.36
N ALA A 132 4.12 23.16 -1.22
CA ALA A 132 4.82 21.93 -0.89
C ALA A 132 6.32 22.16 -0.66
N GLN A 133 6.95 23.03 -1.45
CA GLN A 133 8.34 23.41 -1.28
C GLN A 133 8.55 24.18 0.03
N TRP A 134 7.69 25.16 0.31
CA TRP A 134 7.73 25.88 1.59
C TRP A 134 7.59 24.92 2.79
N LEU A 135 6.68 23.97 2.71
CA LEU A 135 6.47 22.96 3.75
C LEU A 135 7.68 22.03 3.88
N SER A 136 8.27 21.61 2.76
CA SER A 136 9.51 20.83 2.74
C SER A 136 10.65 21.57 3.43
N ASP A 137 10.86 22.83 3.07
CA ASP A 137 11.91 23.67 3.65
C ASP A 137 11.71 23.88 5.15
N LYS A 138 10.47 24.10 5.60
CA LYS A 138 10.14 24.25 7.02
C LYS A 138 10.27 22.97 7.82
N THR A 139 9.96 21.83 7.21
CA THR A 139 9.99 20.52 7.89
C THR A 139 11.40 19.93 7.87
N PHE A 140 12.08 19.99 6.74
CA PHE A 140 13.33 19.28 6.51
C PHE A 140 14.55 20.20 6.34
N GLY A 141 14.35 21.50 6.10
CA GLY A 141 15.45 22.44 5.84
C GLY A 141 16.44 22.56 7.01
N LEU A 142 15.97 22.42 8.26
CA LEU A 142 16.83 22.42 9.44
C LEU A 142 17.63 21.13 9.63
N MET A 143 17.31 20.05 8.90
CA MET A 143 17.99 18.75 9.05
C MET A 143 19.31 18.68 8.29
N GLY A 144 19.66 19.69 7.48
CA GLY A 144 20.93 19.73 6.73
C GLY A 144 21.06 18.62 5.68
N LEU A 145 19.93 18.17 5.08
CA LEU A 145 19.86 17.01 4.17
C LEU A 145 20.75 17.17 2.92
N ASN A 146 20.98 18.41 2.46
CA ASN A 146 21.78 18.71 1.26
C ASN A 146 23.24 18.23 1.36
N HIS A 147 23.72 17.93 2.57
CA HIS A 147 25.09 17.45 2.81
C HIS A 147 25.15 15.95 3.11
N MET A 148 24.00 15.26 3.09
CA MET A 148 23.92 13.84 3.42
C MET A 148 23.90 12.95 2.17
N PRO A 149 24.48 11.75 2.22
CA PRO A 149 24.31 10.78 1.15
C PRO A 149 22.82 10.33 1.06
N LEU A 150 22.34 10.03 -0.14
CA LEU A 150 20.94 9.68 -0.41
C LEU A 150 20.41 8.60 0.54
N ILE A 151 21.21 7.57 0.84
CA ILE A 151 20.83 6.48 1.74
C ILE A 151 20.54 7.01 3.17
N ALA A 152 21.34 7.96 3.65
CA ALA A 152 21.09 8.59 4.97
C ALA A 152 19.80 9.42 4.94
N ILE A 153 19.52 10.11 3.84
CA ILE A 153 18.28 10.87 3.65
C ILE A 153 17.08 9.90 3.64
N ILE A 154 17.18 8.81 2.88
CA ILE A 154 16.12 7.77 2.85
C ILE A 154 15.87 7.24 4.28
N ALA A 155 16.92 6.87 5.00
CA ALA A 155 16.80 6.36 6.37
C ALA A 155 16.13 7.38 7.30
N LEU A 156 16.58 8.63 7.28
CA LEU A 156 16.06 9.68 8.17
C LEU A 156 14.60 10.03 7.86
N ILE A 157 14.25 10.20 6.57
CA ILE A 157 12.89 10.50 6.15
C ILE A 157 11.96 9.30 6.38
N SER A 158 12.44 8.07 6.19
CA SER A 158 11.69 6.85 6.52
C SER A 158 11.39 6.77 8.03
N LEU A 159 12.35 7.10 8.88
CA LEU A 159 12.14 7.14 10.33
C LEU A 159 11.10 8.22 10.70
N PHE A 160 11.24 9.43 10.13
CA PHE A 160 10.25 10.50 10.29
C PHE A 160 8.84 10.02 9.87
N ASN A 161 8.74 9.35 8.72
CA ASN A 161 7.49 8.84 8.17
C ASN A 161 6.82 7.80 9.08
N ILE A 162 7.61 6.88 9.66
CA ILE A 162 7.13 5.90 10.65
C ILE A 162 6.61 6.60 11.90
N LEU A 163 7.33 7.60 12.40
CA LEU A 163 6.95 8.32 13.63
C LEU A 163 5.69 9.16 13.43
N ILE A 164 5.58 9.89 12.32
CA ILE A 164 4.40 10.72 12.04
C ILE A 164 3.16 9.87 11.78
N HIS A 165 3.33 8.64 11.28
CA HIS A 165 2.23 7.70 11.07
C HIS A 165 1.48 7.36 12.38
N LEU A 166 2.11 7.46 13.54
CA LEU A 166 1.46 7.28 14.84
C LEU A 166 0.32 8.30 15.08
N GLY A 167 0.40 9.47 14.44
CA GLY A 167 -0.63 10.51 14.51
C GLY A 167 -1.73 10.39 13.44
N PHE A 168 -1.62 9.42 12.52
CA PHE A 168 -2.57 9.26 11.43
C PHE A 168 -3.32 7.93 11.54
N ALA A 169 -4.64 8.00 11.44
CA ALA A 169 -5.53 6.82 11.44
C ALA A 169 -5.68 6.17 10.05
N SER A 170 -4.93 6.62 9.04
CA SER A 170 -5.06 6.14 7.65
C SER A 170 -3.78 6.39 6.87
N ALA A 171 -3.19 5.33 6.35
CA ALA A 171 -2.07 5.41 5.42
C ALA A 171 -2.41 6.19 4.14
N THR A 172 -3.67 6.12 3.68
CA THR A 172 -4.17 6.90 2.54
C THR A 172 -4.10 8.40 2.80
N SER A 173 -4.61 8.84 3.96
CA SER A 173 -4.58 10.26 4.33
C SER A 173 -3.14 10.75 4.51
N LEU A 174 -2.29 9.95 5.14
CA LEU A 174 -0.87 10.25 5.30
C LEU A 174 -0.16 10.36 3.94
N SER A 175 -0.43 9.43 3.03
CA SER A 175 0.11 9.43 1.66
C SER A 175 -0.31 10.70 0.90
N SER A 176 -1.58 11.04 0.94
CA SER A 176 -2.12 12.23 0.28
C SER A 176 -1.49 13.53 0.79
N ALA A 177 -1.13 13.57 2.09
CA ALA A 177 -0.49 14.74 2.70
C ALA A 177 1.02 14.80 2.41
N LEU A 178 1.73 13.68 2.50
CA LEU A 178 3.20 13.67 2.48
C LEU A 178 3.82 13.47 1.10
N ILE A 179 3.18 12.75 0.18
CA ILE A 179 3.78 12.49 -1.15
C ILE A 179 4.09 13.78 -1.90
N PRO A 180 3.20 14.80 -1.96
CA PRO A 180 3.54 16.08 -2.58
C PRO A 180 4.74 16.77 -1.91
N VAL A 181 4.86 16.66 -0.58
CA VAL A 181 5.99 17.21 0.17
C VAL A 181 7.29 16.47 -0.14
N PHE A 182 7.24 15.17 -0.27
CA PHE A 182 8.41 14.37 -0.68
C PHE A 182 8.84 14.65 -2.12
N ILE A 183 7.89 14.86 -3.04
CA ILE A 183 8.19 15.31 -4.41
C ILE A 183 8.89 16.67 -4.39
N ALA A 184 8.38 17.63 -3.61
CA ALA A 184 9.03 18.93 -3.45
C ALA A 184 10.43 18.81 -2.82
N LEU A 185 10.59 17.92 -1.83
CA LEU A 185 11.87 17.63 -1.21
C LEU A 185 12.90 17.11 -2.23
N THR A 186 12.49 16.21 -3.14
CA THR A 186 13.42 15.71 -4.18
C THR A 186 13.88 16.79 -5.13
N GLN A 187 13.05 17.80 -5.40
CA GLN A 187 13.43 18.97 -6.19
C GLN A 187 14.41 19.86 -5.43
N THR A 188 14.16 20.09 -4.13
CA THR A 188 15.07 20.88 -3.27
C THR A 188 16.45 20.22 -3.12
N LEU A 189 16.49 18.88 -3.10
CA LEU A 189 17.72 18.09 -2.98
C LEU A 189 18.41 17.81 -4.33
N ASP A 190 17.81 18.22 -5.45
CA ASP A 190 18.28 17.99 -6.83
C ASP A 190 18.61 16.51 -7.10
N LEU A 191 17.68 15.63 -6.72
CA LEU A 191 17.91 14.18 -6.84
C LEU A 191 17.82 13.65 -8.30
N GLY A 192 17.39 14.47 -9.25
CA GLY A 192 17.29 14.08 -10.65
C GLY A 192 16.50 12.79 -10.86
N ASP A 193 17.10 11.82 -11.56
CA ASP A 193 16.46 10.54 -11.90
C ASP A 193 16.13 9.67 -10.67
N GLN A 194 16.78 9.88 -9.54
CA GLN A 194 16.55 9.17 -8.28
C GLN A 194 15.29 9.64 -7.53
N SER A 195 14.67 10.73 -7.98
CA SER A 195 13.47 11.32 -7.36
C SER A 195 12.31 10.34 -7.28
N ILE A 196 12.05 9.59 -8.36
CA ILE A 196 10.97 8.61 -8.44
C ILE A 196 11.23 7.48 -7.45
N GLY A 197 12.44 6.95 -7.41
CA GLY A 197 12.82 5.88 -6.48
C GLY A 197 12.70 6.31 -5.03
N PHE A 198 13.17 7.52 -4.70
CA PHE A 198 13.03 8.08 -3.36
C PHE A 198 11.56 8.16 -2.93
N VAL A 199 10.70 8.77 -3.74
CA VAL A 199 9.26 8.93 -3.41
C VAL A 199 8.58 7.57 -3.31
N LEU A 200 8.90 6.62 -4.20
CA LEU A 200 8.36 5.27 -4.18
C LEU A 200 8.72 4.52 -2.89
N ILE A 201 9.96 4.63 -2.43
CA ILE A 201 10.41 4.03 -1.17
C ILE A 201 9.66 4.65 0.01
N GLN A 202 9.47 5.97 0.04
CA GLN A 202 8.68 6.62 1.09
C GLN A 202 7.21 6.18 1.03
N GLN A 203 6.65 5.92 -0.15
CA GLN A 203 5.32 5.33 -0.30
C GLN A 203 5.22 3.94 0.35
N PHE A 204 6.26 3.10 0.22
CA PHE A 204 6.29 1.80 0.91
C PHE A 204 6.32 1.98 2.42
N VAL A 205 7.10 2.94 2.94
CA VAL A 205 7.19 3.24 4.37
C VAL A 205 5.86 3.78 4.94
N ILE A 206 5.09 4.53 4.16
CA ILE A 206 3.75 4.98 4.56
C ILE A 206 2.83 3.79 4.90
N SER A 207 3.06 2.61 4.34
CA SER A 207 2.28 1.41 4.67
C SER A 207 2.60 0.80 6.05
N PHE A 208 3.59 1.34 6.80
CA PHE A 208 4.03 0.82 8.11
C PHE A 208 3.05 1.15 9.25
N GLY A 209 1.78 0.91 9.04
CA GLY A 209 0.75 1.04 10.08
C GLY A 209 0.75 -0.12 11.09
N PHE A 210 1.94 -0.63 11.49
CA PHE A 210 2.06 -1.84 12.32
C PHE A 210 2.11 -1.56 13.83
N LEU A 211 2.27 -0.30 14.25
CA LEU A 211 2.50 0.03 15.65
C LEU A 211 1.21 0.16 16.47
N LEU A 212 0.13 0.64 15.85
CA LEU A 212 -1.14 0.85 16.53
C LEU A 212 -2.32 0.30 15.72
N PRO A 213 -3.34 -0.30 16.35
CA PRO A 213 -4.54 -0.75 15.62
C PRO A 213 -5.23 0.39 14.86
N VAL A 214 -5.22 1.61 15.40
CA VAL A 214 -5.85 2.78 14.79
C VAL A 214 -5.18 3.25 13.50
N SER A 215 -3.95 2.82 13.22
CA SER A 215 -3.16 3.27 12.06
C SER A 215 -3.74 2.85 10.70
N SER A 216 -4.66 1.90 10.65
CA SER A 216 -5.36 1.54 9.42
C SER A 216 -6.75 0.96 9.68
N PRO A 217 -7.71 1.12 8.74
CA PRO A 217 -9.04 0.53 8.86
C PRO A 217 -9.01 -1.01 9.01
N GLN A 218 -8.09 -1.68 8.31
CA GLN A 218 -7.93 -3.13 8.36
C GLN A 218 -7.53 -3.60 9.77
N ASN A 219 -6.62 -2.89 10.41
CA ASN A 219 -6.21 -3.19 11.78
C ASN A 219 -7.36 -2.99 12.76
N MET A 220 -8.18 -1.94 12.57
CA MET A 220 -9.35 -1.68 13.40
C MET A 220 -10.42 -2.75 13.23
N LEU A 221 -10.64 -3.26 12.01
CA LEU A 221 -11.55 -4.39 11.78
C LEU A 221 -11.05 -5.65 12.51
N ALA A 222 -9.77 -5.97 12.42
CA ALA A 222 -9.18 -7.09 13.13
C ALA A 222 -9.25 -6.89 14.65
N TYR A 223 -8.95 -5.68 15.15
CA TYR A 223 -9.06 -5.35 16.58
C TYR A 223 -10.50 -5.44 17.10
N GLY A 224 -11.49 -5.07 16.29
CA GLY A 224 -12.91 -5.18 16.61
C GLY A 224 -13.41 -6.62 16.79
N THR A 225 -12.63 -7.64 16.43
CA THR A 225 -12.94 -9.05 16.74
C THR A 225 -12.68 -9.42 18.22
N GLU A 226 -12.02 -8.53 18.98
CA GLU A 226 -11.66 -8.72 20.40
C GLU A 226 -10.78 -9.94 20.69
N THR A 227 -10.13 -10.49 19.64
CA THR A 227 -9.28 -11.69 19.75
C THR A 227 -7.87 -11.39 20.26
N PHE A 228 -7.44 -10.13 20.28
CA PHE A 228 -6.13 -9.69 20.77
C PHE A 228 -6.22 -8.29 21.39
N THR A 229 -5.24 -7.95 22.23
CA THR A 229 -5.14 -6.64 22.88
C THR A 229 -4.25 -5.67 22.10
N VAL A 230 -4.36 -4.36 22.40
CA VAL A 230 -3.41 -3.34 21.86
C VAL A 230 -1.96 -3.71 22.21
N LYS A 231 -1.73 -4.30 23.39
CA LYS A 231 -0.39 -4.73 23.82
C LYS A 231 0.17 -5.85 22.94
N ASP A 232 -0.67 -6.81 22.55
CA ASP A 232 -0.27 -7.89 21.65
C ASP A 232 0.04 -7.35 20.26
N PHE A 233 -0.75 -6.39 19.79
CA PHE A 233 -0.52 -5.69 18.52
C PHE A 233 0.84 -4.97 18.51
N ILE A 234 1.13 -4.18 19.55
CA ILE A 234 2.42 -3.49 19.69
C ILE A 234 3.58 -4.47 19.80
N LYS A 235 3.39 -5.56 20.56
CA LYS A 235 4.42 -6.59 20.76
C LYS A 235 4.88 -7.23 19.45
N THR A 236 3.99 -7.39 18.48
CA THR A 236 4.31 -7.91 17.14
C THR A 236 4.68 -6.78 16.18
N GLY A 237 4.01 -5.64 16.28
CA GLY A 237 4.19 -4.50 15.39
C GLY A 237 5.56 -3.83 15.50
N VAL A 238 6.13 -3.72 16.70
CA VAL A 238 7.45 -3.11 16.90
C VAL A 238 8.55 -3.90 16.19
N PRO A 239 8.71 -5.22 16.38
CA PRO A 239 9.71 -6.00 15.64
C PRO A 239 9.52 -5.91 14.11
N ILE A 240 8.28 -5.99 13.63
CA ILE A 240 7.98 -5.89 12.19
C ILE A 240 8.40 -4.52 11.66
N THR A 241 8.11 -3.43 12.39
CA THR A 241 8.48 -2.06 12.00
C THR A 241 10.00 -1.90 11.97
N VAL A 242 10.72 -2.39 12.98
CA VAL A 242 12.19 -2.29 13.06
C VAL A 242 12.83 -3.10 11.93
N ILE A 243 12.42 -4.34 11.73
CA ILE A 243 12.94 -5.19 10.65
C ILE A 243 12.62 -4.58 9.29
N GLY A 244 11.40 -4.11 9.09
CA GLY A 244 10.99 -3.43 7.86
C GLY A 244 11.80 -2.18 7.58
N TYR A 245 12.06 -1.35 8.59
CA TYR A 245 12.91 -0.18 8.46
C TYR A 245 14.35 -0.54 8.06
N ILE A 246 14.95 -1.53 8.72
CA ILE A 246 16.28 -2.03 8.36
C ILE A 246 16.28 -2.57 6.93
N LEU A 247 15.25 -3.32 6.55
CA LEU A 247 15.11 -3.87 5.21
C LEU A 247 14.99 -2.77 4.14
N ILE A 248 14.25 -1.68 4.40
CA ILE A 248 14.19 -0.51 3.51
C ILE A 248 15.59 0.04 3.25
N VAL A 249 16.40 0.22 4.30
CA VAL A 249 17.77 0.74 4.15
C VAL A 249 18.65 -0.26 3.38
N ILE A 250 18.60 -1.54 3.71
CA ILE A 250 19.37 -2.58 3.01
C ILE A 250 18.99 -2.63 1.52
N MET A 251 17.69 -2.66 1.20
CA MET A 251 17.24 -2.72 -0.19
C MET A 251 17.57 -1.44 -0.97
N SER A 252 17.59 -0.29 -0.31
CA SER A 252 18.06 0.97 -0.93
C SER A 252 19.55 0.91 -1.30
N MET A 253 20.35 0.17 -0.52
CA MET A 253 21.78 -0.01 -0.79
C MET A 253 22.07 -1.12 -1.81
N THR A 254 21.14 -2.03 -2.04
CA THR A 254 21.33 -3.27 -2.83
C THR A 254 20.38 -3.33 -4.01
N TYR A 255 19.19 -3.86 -3.82
CA TYR A 255 18.24 -4.20 -4.87
C TYR A 255 17.79 -2.96 -5.66
N TRP A 256 17.30 -1.92 -5.01
CA TRP A 256 16.78 -0.73 -5.69
C TRP A 256 17.87 0.07 -6.40
N LYS A 257 19.09 0.06 -5.87
CA LYS A 257 20.25 0.59 -6.57
C LYS A 257 20.64 -0.27 -7.78
N TRP A 258 20.57 -1.59 -7.64
CA TRP A 258 20.92 -2.53 -8.73
C TRP A 258 19.94 -2.44 -9.90
N ILE A 259 18.65 -2.26 -9.65
CA ILE A 259 17.65 -2.10 -10.71
C ILE A 259 17.53 -0.66 -11.24
N GLY A 260 18.34 0.28 -10.74
CA GLY A 260 18.52 1.64 -11.29
C GLY A 260 17.40 2.62 -10.93
N ILE A 261 16.70 2.44 -9.82
CA ILE A 261 15.74 3.45 -9.33
C ILE A 261 16.33 4.39 -8.28
N LEU A 262 17.54 4.07 -7.78
CA LEU A 262 18.36 4.88 -6.88
C LEU A 262 19.77 5.05 -7.40
#